data_e7a34600b935d831b22f1ea59408e9be
#
_entry.id   e7a34600b935d831b22f1ea59408e9be
#
_cell.length_a   1.000
_cell.length_b   1.000
_cell.length_c   1.000
_cell.angle_alpha   90.00
_cell.angle_beta   90.00
_cell.angle_gamma   90.00
#
_symmetry.space_group_name_H-M   'P 1'
#
loop_
_entity.id
_entity.type
_entity.pdbx_description
1 polymer ?
#
loop_
_entity_poly.entity_id
_entity_poly.type
_entity_poly.pdbx_seq_one_letter_code
_entity_poly.pdbx_strand_id
1 'polypeptide(L)'
;MRRLVKPGGQILCVEPNNLVGRLPISSLTSVMPVDEVVRLSEFALRYAIGRARRGLGDETIGESLPGLLAEAGLRDIRVWLCDRAAAVFPPYDTAEQAALLDAGRRWRREGLGPFDKAEMRNCVRAGEGSEAFFERAWADYLRLDDRIAEAAANGRWHTAGGTLFYVAAGRKRP
;
A
#
# COMPACT_ATOMS: atom_id res chain seq x y z
N MET A 1 -10.26 8.85 20.87
CA MET A 1 -9.54 10.12 20.62
C MET A 1 -10.37 11.36 20.99
N ARG A 2 -11.58 11.59 20.44
CA ARG A 2 -12.39 12.81 20.72
C ARG A 2 -12.58 13.12 22.23
N ARG A 3 -12.74 12.11 23.09
CA ARG A 3 -12.92 12.29 24.56
C ARG A 3 -11.67 12.87 25.25
N LEU A 4 -10.48 12.64 24.68
CA LEU A 4 -9.22 13.10 25.24
C LEU A 4 -8.83 14.52 24.81
N VAL A 5 -9.52 15.07 23.82
CA VAL A 5 -9.24 16.40 23.28
C VAL A 5 -10.11 17.42 24.01
N LYS A 6 -9.48 18.50 24.49
CA LYS A 6 -10.17 19.63 25.13
C LYS A 6 -11.12 20.32 24.12
N PRO A 7 -12.18 21.01 24.59
CA PRO A 7 -12.97 21.92 23.76
C PRO A 7 -12.04 22.87 22.98
N GLY A 8 -12.30 23.11 21.70
CA GLY A 8 -11.45 23.91 20.81
C GLY A 8 -10.16 23.23 20.34
N GLY A 9 -9.79 22.08 20.91
CA GLY A 9 -8.59 21.33 20.54
C GLY A 9 -8.71 20.65 19.19
N GLN A 10 -7.57 20.23 18.63
CA GLN A 10 -7.45 19.64 17.31
C GLN A 10 -7.02 18.17 17.39
N ILE A 11 -7.56 17.36 16.48
CA ILE A 11 -7.09 15.99 16.19
C ILE A 11 -6.38 16.04 14.84
N LEU A 12 -5.22 15.40 14.77
CA LEU A 12 -4.48 15.15 13.55
C LEU A 12 -4.36 13.64 13.36
N CYS A 13 -4.73 13.15 12.19
CA CYS A 13 -4.56 11.76 11.77
C CYS A 13 -3.64 11.72 10.55
N VAL A 14 -2.74 10.75 10.51
CA VAL A 14 -1.88 10.48 9.36
C VAL A 14 -2.04 9.01 9.02
N GLU A 15 -2.69 8.74 7.88
CA GLU A 15 -3.04 7.38 7.48
C GLU A 15 -2.74 7.16 6.00
N PRO A 16 -2.27 5.97 5.64
CA PRO A 16 -1.96 5.63 4.27
C PRO A 16 -3.20 5.27 3.44
N ASN A 17 -3.04 5.37 2.12
CA ASN A 17 -3.73 4.53 1.16
C ASN A 17 -2.73 3.51 0.59
N ASN A 18 -2.61 2.38 1.23
CA ASN A 18 -1.65 1.34 0.84
C ASN A 18 -2.01 0.67 -0.49
N LEU A 19 -3.27 0.74 -0.94
CA LEU A 19 -3.67 0.17 -2.22
C LEU A 19 -2.95 0.85 -3.38
N VAL A 20 -2.81 2.18 -3.33
CA VAL A 20 -2.07 2.93 -4.37
C VAL A 20 -0.61 2.47 -4.45
N GLY A 21 0.04 2.27 -3.30
CA GLY A 21 1.41 1.76 -3.25
C GLY A 21 1.55 0.28 -3.65
N ARG A 22 0.44 -0.48 -3.67
CA ARG A 22 0.42 -1.88 -4.08
C ARG A 22 0.13 -2.09 -5.56
N LEU A 23 -0.37 -1.09 -6.25
CA LEU A 23 -0.52 -1.17 -7.70
C LEU A 23 0.88 -1.32 -8.31
N PRO A 24 1.09 -2.31 -9.18
CA PRO A 24 2.41 -2.62 -9.71
C PRO A 24 2.84 -1.63 -10.81
N ILE A 25 2.86 -0.33 -10.46
CA ILE A 25 3.23 0.74 -11.39
C ILE A 25 4.73 1.05 -11.23
N SER A 26 5.50 0.74 -12.26
CA SER A 26 6.95 1.00 -12.30
C SER A 26 7.44 1.00 -13.75
N SER A 27 8.73 1.22 -13.96
CA SER A 27 9.38 1.13 -15.28
C SER A 27 9.20 -0.23 -15.97
N LEU A 28 8.97 -1.29 -15.20
CA LEU A 28 8.76 -2.64 -15.76
C LEU A 28 7.33 -2.88 -16.20
N THR A 29 6.36 -2.39 -15.44
CA THR A 29 4.94 -2.66 -15.74
C THR A 29 4.44 -1.93 -16.98
N SER A 30 5.10 -0.85 -17.38
CA SER A 30 4.78 -0.13 -18.62
C SER A 30 4.99 -0.96 -19.90
N VAL A 31 5.76 -2.05 -19.82
CA VAL A 31 6.07 -2.94 -20.94
C VAL A 31 5.52 -4.35 -20.75
N MET A 32 4.73 -4.57 -19.71
CA MET A 32 4.08 -5.86 -19.43
C MET A 32 2.76 -6.00 -20.21
N PRO A 33 2.31 -7.24 -20.48
CA PRO A 33 0.97 -7.48 -21.00
C PRO A 33 -0.11 -6.88 -20.09
N VAL A 34 -1.09 -6.18 -20.66
CA VAL A 34 -2.15 -5.50 -19.89
C VAL A 34 -2.89 -6.47 -18.97
N ASP A 35 -3.21 -7.69 -19.45
CA ASP A 35 -3.92 -8.70 -18.66
C ASP A 35 -3.13 -9.14 -17.41
N GLU A 36 -1.81 -9.15 -17.49
CA GLU A 36 -0.95 -9.46 -16.33
C GLU A 36 -1.00 -8.31 -15.30
N VAL A 37 -0.91 -7.06 -15.76
CA VAL A 37 -1.01 -5.87 -14.89
C VAL A 37 -2.40 -5.78 -14.25
N VAL A 38 -3.47 -6.02 -15.00
CA VAL A 38 -4.85 -6.05 -14.49
C VAL A 38 -5.00 -7.12 -13.41
N ARG A 39 -4.49 -8.34 -13.65
CA ARG A 39 -4.57 -9.43 -12.67
C ARG A 39 -3.80 -9.13 -11.39
N LEU A 40 -2.62 -8.52 -11.49
CA LEU A 40 -1.84 -8.07 -10.33
C LEU A 40 -2.57 -6.95 -9.55
N SER A 41 -3.22 -6.04 -10.24
CA SER A 41 -4.04 -4.99 -9.62
C SER A 41 -5.27 -5.56 -8.92
N GLU A 42 -5.96 -6.51 -9.56
CA GLU A 42 -7.08 -7.25 -8.96
C GLU A 42 -6.62 -8.04 -7.71
N PHE A 43 -5.45 -8.65 -7.77
CA PHE A 43 -4.86 -9.37 -6.63
C PHE A 43 -4.66 -8.43 -5.43
N ALA A 44 -4.08 -7.24 -5.66
CA ALA A 44 -3.87 -6.24 -4.63
C ALA A 44 -5.20 -5.72 -4.05
N LEU A 45 -6.20 -5.46 -4.89
CA LEU A 45 -7.52 -5.00 -4.46
C LEU A 45 -8.26 -6.05 -3.63
N ARG A 46 -8.29 -7.30 -4.09
CA ARG A 46 -8.92 -8.40 -3.35
C ARG A 46 -8.25 -8.65 -2.01
N TYR A 47 -6.94 -8.55 -1.95
CA TYR A 47 -6.20 -8.63 -0.70
C TYR A 47 -6.62 -7.51 0.27
N ALA A 48 -6.65 -6.24 -0.17
CA ALA A 48 -7.02 -5.11 0.68
C ALA A 48 -8.47 -5.23 1.22
N ILE A 49 -9.43 -5.57 0.35
CA ILE A 49 -10.83 -5.83 0.73
C ILE A 49 -10.91 -6.98 1.74
N GLY A 50 -10.20 -8.06 1.48
CA GLY A 50 -10.20 -9.23 2.35
C GLY A 50 -9.60 -8.96 3.72
N ARG A 51 -8.56 -8.14 3.81
CA ARG A 51 -8.02 -7.68 5.11
C ARG A 51 -9.08 -6.97 5.94
N ALA A 52 -9.77 -6.01 5.33
CA ALA A 52 -10.82 -5.26 6.00
C ALA A 52 -11.94 -6.18 6.48
N ARG A 53 -12.41 -7.11 5.64
CA ARG A 53 -13.44 -8.10 5.98
C ARG A 53 -13.03 -9.06 7.11
N ARG A 54 -11.74 -9.35 7.23
CA ARG A 54 -11.18 -10.18 8.31
C ARG A 54 -10.89 -9.39 9.59
N GLY A 55 -11.18 -8.10 9.63
CA GLY A 55 -10.88 -7.23 10.78
C GLY A 55 -9.40 -6.96 11.00
N LEU A 56 -8.55 -7.14 9.98
CA LEU A 56 -7.11 -6.90 10.03
C LEU A 56 -6.71 -5.44 9.72
N GLY A 57 -7.70 -4.56 9.65
CA GLY A 57 -7.53 -3.15 9.31
C GLY A 57 -7.88 -2.85 7.85
N ASP A 58 -8.21 -1.60 7.61
CA ASP A 58 -8.50 -1.06 6.28
C ASP A 58 -7.25 -0.35 5.74
N GLU A 59 -6.66 -0.90 4.70
CA GLU A 59 -5.46 -0.36 4.08
C GLU A 59 -5.72 0.92 3.25
N THR A 60 -6.98 1.28 3.08
CA THR A 60 -7.41 2.50 2.37
C THR A 60 -8.03 3.54 3.30
N ILE A 61 -7.90 3.37 4.61
CA ILE A 61 -8.56 4.18 5.64
C ILE A 61 -8.31 5.69 5.47
N GLY A 62 -7.17 6.07 4.88
CA GLY A 62 -6.85 7.47 4.60
C GLY A 62 -7.93 8.20 3.83
N GLU A 63 -8.56 7.55 2.85
CA GLU A 63 -9.68 8.11 2.06
C GLU A 63 -10.91 8.40 2.92
N SER A 64 -11.13 7.61 3.96
CA SER A 64 -12.32 7.70 4.83
C SER A 64 -12.15 8.71 5.98
N LEU A 65 -10.95 9.21 6.23
CA LEU A 65 -10.67 10.09 7.37
C LEU A 65 -11.60 11.31 7.47
N PRO A 66 -11.90 12.03 6.38
CA PRO A 66 -12.79 13.19 6.48
C PRO A 66 -14.18 12.82 7.00
N GLY A 67 -14.75 11.74 6.50
CA GLY A 67 -16.04 11.21 6.95
C GLY A 67 -16.00 10.79 8.43
N LEU A 68 -15.00 10.01 8.81
CA LEU A 68 -14.82 9.54 10.19
C LEU A 68 -14.64 10.70 11.19
N LEU A 69 -13.91 11.75 10.81
CA LEU A 69 -13.74 12.93 11.63
C LEU A 69 -15.07 13.72 11.76
N ALA A 70 -15.84 13.82 10.68
CA ALA A 70 -17.16 14.45 10.68
C ALA A 70 -18.16 13.68 11.55
N GLU A 71 -18.25 12.37 11.40
CA GLU A 71 -19.08 11.48 12.22
C GLU A 71 -18.70 11.56 13.70
N ALA A 72 -17.40 11.69 13.98
CA ALA A 72 -16.93 11.97 15.34
C ALA A 72 -17.31 13.34 15.87
N GLY A 73 -18.02 14.18 15.08
CA GLY A 73 -18.51 15.51 15.48
C GLY A 73 -17.42 16.59 15.51
N LEU A 74 -16.32 16.38 14.78
CA LEU A 74 -15.31 17.42 14.57
C LEU A 74 -15.76 18.42 13.50
N ARG A 75 -15.17 19.60 13.51
CA ARG A 75 -15.42 20.69 12.56
C ARG A 75 -14.11 21.16 11.94
N ASP A 76 -14.19 22.05 10.97
CA ASP A 76 -13.04 22.63 10.28
C ASP A 76 -12.09 21.55 9.75
N ILE A 77 -12.69 20.49 9.17
CA ILE A 77 -11.94 19.35 8.66
C ILE A 77 -11.15 19.79 7.44
N ARG A 78 -9.85 19.51 7.47
CA ARG A 78 -8.92 19.76 6.37
C ARG A 78 -8.13 18.50 6.08
N VAL A 79 -7.81 18.29 4.81
CA VAL A 79 -7.05 17.13 4.35
C VAL A 79 -5.91 17.60 3.44
N TRP A 80 -4.76 17.04 3.64
CA TRP A 80 -3.58 17.22 2.80
C TRP A 80 -3.04 15.87 2.37
N LEU A 81 -2.39 15.81 1.23
CA LEU A 81 -1.59 14.68 0.80
C LEU A 81 -0.13 14.93 1.18
N CYS A 82 0.58 13.86 1.57
CA CYS A 82 2.03 13.90 1.69
C CYS A 82 2.63 14.04 0.27
N ASP A 83 3.52 14.99 0.09
CA ASP A 83 4.17 15.29 -1.20
C ASP A 83 5.50 14.53 -1.39
N ARG A 84 5.91 13.72 -0.40
CA ARG A 84 7.16 12.97 -0.46
C ARG A 84 6.94 11.55 -1.00
N ALA A 85 7.61 11.24 -2.11
CA ALA A 85 7.73 9.89 -2.62
C ALA A 85 9.11 9.29 -2.28
N ALA A 86 9.15 7.98 -2.02
CA ALA A 86 10.40 7.23 -1.82
C ALA A 86 10.90 6.71 -3.18
N ALA A 87 11.43 7.60 -4.01
CA ALA A 87 11.89 7.27 -5.34
C ALA A 87 13.10 6.33 -5.30
N VAL A 88 13.07 5.29 -6.15
CA VAL A 88 14.17 4.34 -6.32
C VAL A 88 14.62 4.38 -7.78
N PHE A 89 15.90 4.64 -8.03
CA PHE A 89 16.48 4.73 -9.36
C PHE A 89 18.00 4.50 -9.28
N PRO A 90 18.64 4.02 -10.38
CA PRO A 90 20.07 3.80 -10.41
C PRO A 90 20.86 5.12 -10.21
N PRO A 91 22.03 5.05 -9.56
CA PRO A 91 22.80 3.87 -9.15
C PRO A 91 22.40 3.28 -7.78
N TYR A 92 21.31 3.70 -7.13
CA TYR A 92 20.85 3.24 -5.80
C TYR A 92 21.86 3.55 -4.69
N ASP A 93 22.53 4.66 -4.76
CA ASP A 93 23.66 5.04 -3.90
C ASP A 93 23.25 5.71 -2.58
N THR A 94 21.97 6.04 -2.41
CA THR A 94 21.50 6.58 -1.15
C THR A 94 21.19 5.50 -0.13
N ALA A 95 21.41 5.79 1.16
CA ALA A 95 21.08 4.87 2.25
C ALA A 95 19.61 4.49 2.26
N GLU A 96 18.71 5.41 1.89
CA GLU A 96 17.28 5.16 1.81
C GLU A 96 16.94 4.15 0.71
N GLN A 97 17.49 4.32 -0.49
CA GLN A 97 17.27 3.40 -1.62
C GLN A 97 17.83 2.01 -1.33
N ALA A 98 19.03 1.94 -0.77
CA ALA A 98 19.64 0.68 -0.35
C ALA A 98 18.77 -0.05 0.70
N ALA A 99 18.27 0.67 1.71
CA ALA A 99 17.40 0.11 2.74
C ALA A 99 16.08 -0.44 2.17
N LEU A 100 15.47 0.25 1.20
CA LEU A 100 14.25 -0.20 0.52
C LEU A 100 14.47 -1.50 -0.25
N LEU A 101 15.56 -1.58 -1.02
CA LEU A 101 15.92 -2.79 -1.77
C LEU A 101 16.25 -3.97 -0.84
N ASP A 102 16.95 -3.71 0.26
CA ASP A 102 17.28 -4.73 1.26
C ASP A 102 16.04 -5.23 2.00
N ALA A 103 15.13 -4.34 2.36
CA ALA A 103 13.87 -4.72 3.00
C ALA A 103 13.03 -5.63 2.09
N GLY A 104 12.91 -5.32 0.80
CA GLY A 104 12.20 -6.17 -0.17
C GLY A 104 12.81 -7.57 -0.26
N ARG A 105 14.13 -7.66 -0.42
CA ARG A 105 14.86 -8.94 -0.46
C ARG A 105 14.69 -9.75 0.82
N ARG A 106 14.73 -9.09 1.98
CA ARG A 106 14.53 -9.74 3.26
C ARG A 106 13.13 -10.31 3.40
N TRP A 107 12.10 -9.51 3.11
CA TRP A 107 10.71 -9.97 3.20
C TRP A 107 10.43 -11.17 2.30
N ARG A 108 10.95 -11.14 1.06
CA ARG A 108 10.86 -12.27 0.13
C ARG A 108 11.48 -13.54 0.72
N ARG A 109 12.72 -13.44 1.22
CA ARG A 109 13.47 -14.58 1.77
C ARG A 109 12.80 -15.16 3.02
N GLU A 110 12.25 -14.31 3.87
CA GLU A 110 11.65 -14.69 5.15
C GLU A 110 10.14 -14.99 5.05
N GLY A 111 9.52 -14.80 3.90
CA GLY A 111 8.08 -15.01 3.70
C GLY A 111 7.24 -14.04 4.52
N LEU A 112 7.68 -12.79 4.68
CA LEU A 112 7.02 -11.79 5.50
C LEU A 112 6.16 -10.82 4.67
N GLY A 113 5.17 -10.25 5.33
CA GLY A 113 4.32 -9.22 4.73
C GLY A 113 3.67 -9.71 3.42
N PRO A 114 3.92 -9.03 2.28
CA PRO A 114 3.31 -9.42 1.01
C PRO A 114 3.83 -10.76 0.44
N PHE A 115 4.81 -11.39 1.08
CA PHE A 115 5.33 -12.72 0.72
C PHE A 115 4.88 -13.83 1.66
N ASP A 116 4.04 -13.54 2.65
CA ASP A 116 3.33 -14.57 3.43
C ASP A 116 2.19 -15.16 2.56
N LYS A 117 2.49 -16.28 1.88
CA LYS A 117 1.54 -16.92 0.96
C LYS A 117 0.23 -17.31 1.64
N ALA A 118 0.29 -17.75 2.89
CA ALA A 118 -0.90 -18.21 3.62
C ALA A 118 -1.81 -17.03 3.97
N GLU A 119 -1.25 -15.95 4.48
CA GLU A 119 -2.00 -14.74 4.78
C GLU A 119 -2.57 -14.10 3.52
N MET A 120 -1.78 -14.00 2.44
CA MET A 120 -2.21 -13.48 1.15
C MET A 120 -3.40 -14.28 0.59
N ARG A 121 -3.31 -15.63 0.62
CA ARG A 121 -4.40 -16.52 0.18
C ARG A 121 -5.67 -16.28 0.98
N ASN A 122 -5.55 -16.24 2.31
CA ASN A 122 -6.71 -16.06 3.19
C ASN A 122 -7.39 -14.70 2.94
N CYS A 123 -6.62 -13.64 2.75
CA CYS A 123 -7.15 -12.32 2.43
C CYS A 123 -7.79 -12.28 1.04
N VAL A 124 -7.14 -12.81 0.01
CA VAL A 124 -7.70 -12.85 -1.35
C VAL A 124 -9.01 -13.63 -1.38
N ARG A 125 -9.11 -14.75 -0.67
CA ARG A 125 -10.36 -15.52 -0.56
C ARG A 125 -11.47 -14.74 0.15
N ALA A 126 -11.16 -14.06 1.25
CA ALA A 126 -12.10 -13.16 1.93
C ALA A 126 -12.53 -11.97 1.04
N GLY A 127 -11.65 -11.55 0.12
CA GLY A 127 -11.94 -10.59 -0.96
C GLY A 127 -12.61 -11.22 -2.19
N GLU A 128 -13.22 -12.40 -2.06
CA GLU A 128 -13.98 -13.11 -3.10
C GLU A 128 -13.13 -13.61 -4.28
N GLY A 129 -11.81 -13.77 -4.08
CA GLY A 129 -10.94 -14.43 -5.03
C GLY A 129 -11.06 -15.94 -4.96
N SER A 130 -11.17 -16.61 -6.12
CA SER A 130 -11.11 -18.07 -6.18
C SER A 130 -9.69 -18.60 -5.95
N GLU A 131 -9.56 -19.87 -5.57
CA GLU A 131 -8.25 -20.51 -5.43
C GLU A 131 -7.47 -20.51 -6.75
N ALA A 132 -8.13 -20.77 -7.87
CA ALA A 132 -7.51 -20.75 -9.18
C ALA A 132 -7.03 -19.33 -9.57
N PHE A 133 -7.75 -18.29 -9.19
CA PHE A 133 -7.31 -16.91 -9.35
C PHE A 133 -6.07 -16.65 -8.49
N PHE A 134 -6.14 -17.03 -7.20
CA PHE A 134 -5.02 -16.82 -6.27
C PHE A 134 -3.72 -17.43 -6.78
N GLU A 135 -3.72 -18.71 -7.17
CA GLU A 135 -2.49 -19.39 -7.60
C GLU A 135 -1.89 -18.75 -8.87
N ARG A 136 -2.72 -18.32 -9.83
CA ARG A 136 -2.23 -17.61 -11.01
C ARG A 136 -1.66 -16.22 -10.65
N ALA A 137 -2.39 -15.43 -9.89
CA ALA A 137 -1.96 -14.09 -9.50
C ALA A 137 -0.73 -14.11 -8.60
N TRP A 138 -0.62 -15.12 -7.70
CA TRP A 138 0.55 -15.35 -6.88
C TRP A 138 1.79 -15.66 -7.72
N ALA A 139 1.65 -16.51 -8.73
CA ALA A 139 2.76 -16.82 -9.65
C ALA A 139 3.19 -15.57 -10.43
N ASP A 140 2.23 -14.75 -10.90
CA ASP A 140 2.53 -13.47 -11.57
C ASP A 140 3.25 -12.50 -10.63
N TYR A 141 2.79 -12.40 -9.38
CA TYR A 141 3.40 -11.56 -8.37
C TYR A 141 4.86 -11.96 -8.08
N LEU A 142 5.14 -13.24 -7.94
CA LEU A 142 6.51 -13.72 -7.74
C LEU A 142 7.40 -13.46 -8.97
N ARG A 143 6.86 -13.67 -10.19
CA ARG A 143 7.60 -13.35 -11.43
C ARG A 143 7.91 -11.85 -11.55
N LEU A 144 6.98 -10.99 -11.17
CA LEU A 144 7.24 -9.55 -11.16
C LEU A 144 8.36 -9.19 -10.19
N ASP A 145 8.35 -9.77 -8.99
CA ASP A 145 9.39 -9.54 -7.99
C ASP A 145 10.76 -10.03 -8.49
N ASP A 146 10.84 -11.19 -9.13
CA ASP A 146 12.07 -11.69 -9.76
C ASP A 146 12.58 -10.74 -10.85
N ARG A 147 11.69 -10.21 -11.71
CA ARG A 147 12.04 -9.21 -12.73
C ARG A 147 12.53 -7.88 -12.11
N ILE A 148 11.91 -7.44 -11.00
CA ILE A 148 12.35 -6.26 -10.26
C ILE A 148 13.77 -6.48 -9.73
N ALA A 149 14.02 -7.63 -9.09
CA ALA A 149 15.32 -7.95 -8.54
C ALA A 149 16.42 -8.00 -9.62
N GLU A 150 16.13 -8.64 -10.76
CA GLU A 150 17.05 -8.70 -11.91
C GLU A 150 17.29 -7.29 -12.50
N ALA A 151 16.25 -6.52 -12.72
CA ALA A 151 16.37 -5.17 -13.28
C ALA A 151 17.13 -4.23 -12.34
N ALA A 152 16.91 -4.35 -11.02
CA ALA A 152 17.66 -3.61 -10.02
C ALA A 152 19.14 -3.99 -10.01
N ALA A 153 19.46 -5.29 -10.05
CA ALA A 153 20.85 -5.77 -10.12
C ALA A 153 21.59 -5.24 -11.37
N ASN A 154 20.86 -5.01 -12.46
CA ASN A 154 21.39 -4.49 -13.71
C ASN A 154 21.27 -2.96 -13.85
N GLY A 155 20.92 -2.24 -12.79
CA GLY A 155 20.78 -0.77 -12.83
C GLY A 155 19.69 -0.27 -13.79
N ARG A 156 18.62 -1.01 -14.00
CA ARG A 156 17.55 -0.67 -14.97
C ARG A 156 16.17 -0.45 -14.35
N TRP A 157 16.03 -0.77 -13.06
CA TRP A 157 14.74 -0.58 -12.38
C TRP A 157 14.62 0.82 -11.80
N HIS A 158 13.49 1.46 -12.03
CA HIS A 158 13.15 2.72 -11.37
C HIS A 158 11.65 2.82 -11.10
N THR A 159 11.32 3.50 -10.02
CA THR A 159 9.94 3.81 -9.62
C THR A 159 9.94 5.09 -8.80
N ALA A 160 8.87 5.88 -8.91
CA ALA A 160 8.63 6.98 -7.97
C ALA A 160 8.31 6.45 -6.58
N GLY A 161 7.78 5.23 -6.50
CA GLY A 161 7.51 4.53 -5.25
C GLY A 161 6.52 5.24 -4.34
N GLY A 162 6.35 4.64 -3.18
CA GLY A 162 5.65 5.29 -2.09
C GLY A 162 4.16 4.96 -1.99
N THR A 163 3.69 5.13 -0.77
CA THR A 163 2.28 5.05 -0.40
C THR A 163 1.77 6.49 -0.26
N LEU A 164 0.56 6.76 -0.75
CA LEU A 164 -0.09 8.03 -0.46
C LEU A 164 -0.47 8.09 1.02
N PHE A 165 0.00 9.12 1.70
CA PHE A 165 -0.44 9.41 3.06
C PHE A 165 -1.38 10.61 3.05
N TYR A 166 -2.52 10.42 3.69
CA TYR A 166 -3.46 11.49 4.00
C TYR A 166 -3.16 12.04 5.38
N VAL A 167 -3.04 13.36 5.47
CA VAL A 167 -2.95 14.09 6.72
C VAL A 167 -4.29 14.79 6.90
N ALA A 168 -5.10 14.31 7.83
CA ALA A 168 -6.42 14.88 8.09
C ALA A 168 -6.47 15.52 9.48
N ALA A 169 -6.99 16.74 9.55
CA ALA A 169 -7.17 17.47 10.80
C ALA A 169 -8.62 17.86 11.00
N GLY A 170 -9.07 17.83 12.24
CA GLY A 170 -10.40 18.31 12.63
C GLY A 170 -10.41 18.92 14.02
N ARG A 171 -11.25 19.92 14.25
CA ARG A 171 -11.34 20.65 15.51
C ARG A 171 -12.58 20.23 16.32
N LYS A 172 -12.39 20.00 17.61
CA LYS A 172 -13.50 19.77 18.54
C LYS A 172 -14.20 21.12 18.81
N ARG A 173 -15.54 21.13 18.83
CA ARG A 173 -16.29 22.32 19.23
C ARG A 173 -15.87 22.81 20.61
N PRO A 174 -15.89 24.13 20.85
CA PRO A 174 -15.71 24.70 22.17
C PRO A 174 -16.65 24.12 23.22
#